data_aaa206ccef3d9f6ba6bed8415bc42328
#
_entry.id   aaa206ccef3d9f6ba6bed8415bc42328
#
_cell.length_a   1.000
_cell.length_b   1.000
_cell.length_c   1.000
_cell.angle_alpha   90.00
_cell.angle_beta   90.00
_cell.angle_gamma   90.00
#
_symmetry.space_group_name_H-M   'P 1'
#
loop_
_entity.id
_entity.type
_entity.pdbx_description
1 polymer ?
#
loop_
_entity_poly.entity_id
_entity_poly.type
_entity_poly.pdbx_seq_one_letter_code
_entity_poly.pdbx_strand_id
1 'polypeptide(L)'
;MNKHLNLKGMSMTKTVIAVVISTSLGDISLELDKEKAPGTVENFINLVESGYYDETIFHRVIDGFMVQGGGLTADMRTKPSGTQPIQNEANNGLPNDRGTIAMARTGDPHSATSQFFINHKDNSFLNHSSE
;
A
#
# COMPACT_ATOMS: atom_id res chain seq x y z
N MET A 1 -10.04 -8.93 -4.12
CA MET A 1 -9.86 -7.70 -3.34
C MET A 1 -11.12 -6.86 -3.40
N ASN A 2 -11.68 -6.52 -2.26
CA ASN A 2 -12.90 -5.70 -2.14
C ASN A 2 -12.54 -4.36 -1.54
N LYS A 3 -13.27 -3.31 -1.93
CA LYS A 3 -13.11 -2.02 -1.31
C LYS A 3 -14.47 -1.50 -0.82
N HIS A 4 -14.43 -0.69 0.23
CA HIS A 4 -15.61 -0.05 0.78
C HIS A 4 -15.31 1.42 1.05
N LEU A 5 -16.28 2.28 0.78
CA LEU A 5 -16.28 3.64 1.27
C LEU A 5 -17.16 3.67 2.52
N ASN A 6 -16.54 3.94 3.66
CA ASN A 6 -17.31 4.05 4.89
C ASN A 6 -17.84 5.48 5.04
N LEU A 7 -19.05 5.69 4.56
CA LEU A 7 -19.69 7.02 4.62
C LEU A 7 -20.60 7.20 5.82
N LYS A 8 -20.95 6.10 6.48
CA LYS A 8 -21.88 6.12 7.61
C LYS A 8 -21.21 6.69 8.86
N GLY A 9 -21.73 7.80 9.37
CA GLY A 9 -21.18 8.45 10.55
C GLY A 9 -19.83 9.10 10.32
N MET A 10 -19.41 9.22 9.06
CA MET A 10 -18.11 9.77 8.72
C MET A 10 -18.09 11.28 8.91
N SER A 11 -16.99 11.77 9.50
CA SER A 11 -16.74 13.20 9.55
C SER A 11 -16.40 13.73 8.18
N MET A 12 -16.89 14.91 7.84
CA MET A 12 -16.55 15.57 6.58
C MET A 12 -15.09 16.00 6.51
N THR A 13 -14.37 15.97 7.64
CA THR A 13 -12.96 16.38 7.70
C THR A 13 -11.99 15.23 7.53
N LYS A 14 -12.48 13.97 7.48
CA LYS A 14 -11.62 12.79 7.38
C LYS A 14 -12.17 11.82 6.35
N THR A 15 -11.33 11.43 5.41
CA THR A 15 -11.67 10.44 4.41
C THR A 15 -10.82 9.20 4.61
N VAL A 16 -11.48 8.07 4.88
CA VAL A 16 -10.85 6.77 5.02
C VAL A 16 -11.51 5.82 4.03
N ILE A 17 -10.69 5.10 3.28
CA ILE A 17 -11.17 4.09 2.32
C ILE A 17 -10.79 2.72 2.86
N ALA A 18 -11.77 1.85 3.05
CA ALA A 18 -11.55 0.48 3.46
C ALA A 18 -11.33 -0.41 2.24
N VAL A 19 -10.30 -1.25 2.31
CA VAL A 19 -9.97 -2.22 1.28
C VAL A 19 -9.72 -3.57 1.93
N VAL A 20 -10.16 -4.64 1.29
CA VAL A 20 -9.86 -6.01 1.74
C VAL A 20 -8.99 -6.68 0.70
N ILE A 21 -7.84 -7.21 1.13
CA ILE A 21 -7.01 -8.07 0.31
C ILE A 21 -7.39 -9.51 0.63
N SER A 22 -8.01 -10.20 -0.34
CA SER A 22 -8.37 -11.61 -0.18
C SER A 22 -7.22 -12.48 -0.63
N THR A 23 -6.62 -13.22 0.30
CA THR A 23 -5.49 -14.10 0.02
C THR A 23 -5.90 -15.56 0.16
N SER A 24 -5.03 -16.46 -0.29
CA SER A 24 -5.23 -17.90 -0.14
C SER A 24 -5.28 -18.36 1.33
N LEU A 25 -4.79 -17.53 2.26
CA LEU A 25 -4.75 -17.86 3.69
C LEU A 25 -5.69 -16.99 4.53
N GLY A 26 -6.50 -16.15 3.90
CA GLY A 26 -7.44 -15.30 4.60
C GLY A 26 -7.42 -13.86 4.11
N ASP A 27 -8.27 -13.05 4.72
CA ASP A 27 -8.45 -11.66 4.32
C ASP A 27 -7.60 -10.72 5.17
N ILE A 28 -7.07 -9.69 4.53
CA ILE A 28 -6.36 -8.59 5.20
C ILE A 28 -7.19 -7.33 4.99
N SER A 29 -7.66 -6.74 6.07
CA SER A 29 -8.44 -5.50 6.02
C SER A 29 -7.52 -4.30 6.16
N LEU A 30 -7.70 -3.33 5.28
CA LEU A 30 -6.89 -2.09 5.24
C LEU A 30 -7.79 -0.88 5.42
N GLU A 31 -7.26 0.13 6.09
CA GLU A 31 -7.83 1.47 6.12
C GLU A 31 -6.80 2.43 5.51
N LEU A 32 -7.18 3.09 4.43
CA LEU A 32 -6.29 3.98 3.68
C LEU A 32 -6.65 5.44 3.97
N ASP A 33 -5.64 6.22 4.38
CA ASP A 33 -5.82 7.62 4.74
C ASP A 33 -5.68 8.50 3.49
N LYS A 34 -6.79 8.76 2.83
CA LYS A 34 -6.83 9.57 1.61
C LYS A 34 -6.53 11.04 1.89
N GLU A 35 -6.77 11.50 3.10
CA GLU A 35 -6.52 12.89 3.46
C GLU A 35 -5.00 13.18 3.50
N LYS A 36 -4.22 12.29 4.10
CA LYS A 36 -2.78 12.48 4.25
C LYS A 36 -1.95 11.96 3.09
N ALA A 37 -2.49 11.00 2.33
CA ALA A 37 -1.79 10.38 1.20
C ALA A 37 -2.71 10.30 -0.03
N PRO A 38 -3.21 11.43 -0.54
CA PRO A 38 -4.23 11.40 -1.58
C PRO A 38 -3.77 10.76 -2.89
N GLY A 39 -2.58 11.09 -3.36
CA GLY A 39 -2.06 10.52 -4.61
C GLY A 39 -1.73 9.05 -4.50
N THR A 40 -1.15 8.65 -3.37
CA THR A 40 -0.82 7.26 -3.09
C THR A 40 -2.08 6.40 -3.02
N VAL A 41 -3.09 6.86 -2.29
CA VAL A 41 -4.36 6.13 -2.14
C VAL A 41 -5.09 6.05 -3.48
N GLU A 42 -5.15 7.14 -4.23
CA GLU A 42 -5.78 7.14 -5.55
C GLU A 42 -5.13 6.12 -6.48
N ASN A 43 -3.80 6.09 -6.54
CA ASN A 43 -3.06 5.13 -7.34
C ASN A 43 -3.38 3.68 -6.93
N PHE A 44 -3.36 3.41 -5.63
CA PHE A 44 -3.66 2.08 -5.10
C PHE A 44 -5.09 1.65 -5.47
N ILE A 45 -6.07 2.52 -5.27
CA ILE A 45 -7.47 2.22 -5.57
C ILE A 45 -7.68 2.01 -7.07
N ASN A 46 -7.03 2.78 -7.92
CA ASN A 46 -7.11 2.57 -9.38
C ASN A 46 -6.58 1.21 -9.78
N LEU A 47 -5.49 0.76 -9.17
CA LEU A 47 -4.95 -0.58 -9.40
C LEU A 47 -5.88 -1.67 -8.88
N VAL A 48 -6.51 -1.46 -7.72
CA VAL A 48 -7.52 -2.37 -7.18
C VAL A 48 -8.70 -2.51 -8.15
N GLU A 49 -9.23 -1.38 -8.60
CA GLU A 49 -10.41 -1.39 -9.47
C GLU A 49 -10.15 -1.97 -10.85
N SER A 50 -8.93 -1.84 -11.35
CA SER A 50 -8.54 -2.43 -12.63
C SER A 50 -8.28 -3.94 -12.58
N GLY A 51 -8.28 -4.54 -11.38
CA GLY A 51 -7.94 -5.94 -11.19
C GLY A 51 -6.45 -6.23 -11.25
N TYR A 52 -5.62 -5.21 -11.22
CA TYR A 52 -4.15 -5.38 -11.35
C TYR A 52 -3.58 -6.32 -10.29
N TYR A 53 -4.03 -6.19 -9.03
CA TYR A 53 -3.47 -6.99 -7.93
C TYR A 53 -3.91 -8.45 -7.93
N ASP A 54 -4.89 -8.80 -8.77
CA ASP A 54 -5.34 -10.19 -8.86
C ASP A 54 -4.19 -11.07 -9.35
N GLU A 55 -4.01 -12.22 -8.68
CA GLU A 55 -2.95 -13.19 -8.97
C GLU A 55 -1.53 -12.70 -8.73
N THR A 56 -1.36 -11.56 -8.06
CA THR A 56 -0.04 -11.17 -7.54
C THR A 56 0.21 -11.86 -6.21
N ILE A 57 1.48 -11.95 -5.83
CA ILE A 57 1.89 -12.66 -4.60
C ILE A 57 2.60 -11.73 -3.62
N PHE A 58 2.66 -12.17 -2.38
CA PHE A 58 3.61 -11.61 -1.40
C PHE A 58 4.95 -12.32 -1.61
N HIS A 59 5.82 -11.71 -2.39
CA HIS A 59 7.07 -12.31 -2.83
C HIS A 59 8.22 -12.16 -1.85
N ARG A 60 8.05 -11.32 -0.82
CA ARG A 60 9.09 -11.06 0.16
C ARG A 60 8.45 -10.98 1.55
N VAL A 61 8.79 -11.94 2.40
CA VAL A 61 8.28 -12.03 3.77
C VAL A 61 9.48 -12.14 4.70
N ILE A 62 9.68 -11.13 5.56
CA ILE A 62 10.76 -11.11 6.52
C ILE A 62 10.17 -10.93 7.91
N ASP A 63 10.25 -11.99 8.73
CA ASP A 63 9.76 -11.96 10.10
C ASP A 63 10.45 -10.85 10.89
N GLY A 64 9.68 -10.12 11.67
CA GLY A 64 10.19 -8.99 12.45
C GLY A 64 10.58 -7.79 11.61
N PHE A 65 10.16 -7.72 10.36
CA PHE A 65 10.41 -6.58 9.49
C PHE A 65 9.16 -6.22 8.68
N MET A 66 8.90 -6.91 7.56
CA MET A 66 7.77 -6.55 6.71
C MET A 66 7.36 -7.70 5.78
N VAL A 67 6.19 -7.55 5.18
CA VAL A 67 5.66 -8.42 4.12
C VAL A 67 5.41 -7.55 2.89
N GLN A 68 6.01 -7.88 1.76
CA GLN A 68 5.95 -7.08 0.54
C GLN A 68 5.30 -7.86 -0.59
N GLY A 69 4.45 -7.20 -1.35
CA GLY A 69 3.77 -7.80 -2.49
C GLY A 69 3.25 -6.77 -3.48
N GLY A 70 2.42 -7.24 -4.41
CA GLY A 70 1.71 -6.37 -5.35
C GLY A 70 2.46 -6.07 -6.63
N GLY A 71 3.49 -6.84 -6.98
CA GLY A 71 4.25 -6.58 -8.20
C GLY A 71 4.72 -7.79 -8.97
N LEU A 72 4.60 -8.98 -8.39
CA LEU A 72 5.06 -10.23 -9.02
C LEU A 72 3.93 -11.24 -9.11
N THR A 73 3.96 -12.06 -10.16
CA THR A 73 3.06 -13.20 -10.33
C THR A 73 3.63 -14.42 -9.63
N ALA A 74 2.84 -15.51 -9.57
CA ALA A 74 3.24 -16.72 -8.85
C ALA A 74 4.52 -17.37 -9.40
N ASP A 75 4.84 -17.15 -10.67
CA ASP A 75 6.08 -17.62 -11.29
C ASP A 75 7.26 -16.62 -11.09
N MET A 76 7.11 -15.67 -10.19
CA MET A 76 8.15 -14.69 -9.81
C MET A 76 8.53 -13.72 -10.93
N ARG A 77 7.62 -13.49 -11.85
CA ARG A 77 7.81 -12.49 -12.93
C ARG A 77 7.19 -11.18 -12.55
N THR A 78 7.88 -10.09 -12.88
CA THR A 78 7.34 -8.76 -12.69
C THR A 78 6.10 -8.55 -13.54
N LYS A 79 5.02 -8.07 -12.90
CA LYS A 79 3.80 -7.68 -13.59
C LYS A 79 3.79 -6.15 -13.75
N PRO A 80 3.92 -5.64 -14.98
CA PRO A 80 3.92 -4.19 -15.18
C PRO A 80 2.58 -3.59 -14.76
N SER A 81 2.62 -2.48 -14.03
CA SER A 81 1.39 -1.80 -13.60
C SER A 81 0.71 -1.02 -14.73
N GLY A 82 1.47 -0.65 -15.74
CA GLY A 82 0.97 0.21 -16.81
C GLY A 82 0.77 1.66 -16.38
N THR A 83 1.21 2.01 -15.17
CA THR A 83 1.04 3.34 -14.61
C THR A 83 2.39 4.04 -14.44
N GLN A 84 2.36 5.35 -14.33
CA GLN A 84 3.56 6.13 -14.04
C GLN A 84 3.89 6.06 -12.55
N PRO A 85 5.17 6.19 -12.19
CA PRO A 85 5.56 6.34 -10.79
C PRO A 85 4.85 7.53 -10.16
N ILE A 86 4.53 7.41 -8.87
CA ILE A 86 3.81 8.44 -8.14
C ILE A 86 4.77 9.25 -7.27
N GLN A 87 4.34 10.48 -6.95
CA GLN A 87 5.08 11.34 -6.05
C GLN A 87 5.08 10.77 -4.63
N ASN A 88 6.22 10.82 -3.97
CA ASN A 88 6.35 10.39 -2.57
C ASN A 88 5.60 11.35 -1.66
N GLU A 89 4.76 10.82 -0.79
CA GLU A 89 3.98 11.57 0.20
C GLU A 89 4.41 11.22 1.64
N ALA A 90 5.59 10.66 1.82
CA ALA A 90 6.04 10.17 3.13
C ALA A 90 6.23 11.29 4.18
N ASN A 91 6.27 12.55 3.74
CA ASN A 91 6.37 13.71 4.63
C ASN A 91 5.02 14.08 5.28
N ASN A 92 4.07 13.19 5.30
CA ASN A 92 2.71 13.42 5.81
C ASN A 92 2.54 13.12 7.32
N GLY A 93 3.61 12.71 7.99
CA GLY A 93 3.59 12.43 9.42
C GLY A 93 3.12 11.02 9.79
N LEU A 94 2.79 10.17 8.81
CA LEU A 94 2.37 8.79 9.10
C LEU A 94 3.60 7.91 9.33
N PRO A 95 3.73 7.25 10.50
CA PRO A 95 4.89 6.42 10.80
C PRO A 95 4.72 5.00 10.21
N ASN A 96 5.86 4.31 10.06
CA ASN A 96 5.88 2.90 9.68
C ASN A 96 5.80 2.01 10.92
N ASP A 97 4.68 2.09 11.62
CA ASP A 97 4.43 1.28 12.79
C ASP A 97 3.90 -0.10 12.39
N ARG A 98 3.99 -1.06 13.32
CA ARG A 98 3.45 -2.39 13.10
C ARG A 98 2.00 -2.33 12.64
N GLY A 99 1.69 -3.10 11.59
CA GLY A 99 0.34 -3.17 11.04
C GLY A 99 0.00 -2.07 10.06
N THR A 100 0.92 -1.17 9.74
CA THR A 100 0.69 -0.16 8.70
C THR A 100 1.15 -0.64 7.34
N ILE A 101 0.56 -0.06 6.30
CA ILE A 101 0.88 -0.37 4.91
C ILE A 101 1.53 0.86 4.26
N ALA A 102 2.53 0.64 3.43
CA ALA A 102 3.22 1.69 2.70
C ALA A 102 3.64 1.21 1.32
N MET A 103 3.90 2.16 0.41
CA MET A 103 4.38 1.81 -0.93
C MET A 103 5.86 1.48 -0.91
N ALA A 104 6.22 0.38 -1.58
CA ALA A 104 7.61 0.04 -1.83
C ALA A 104 8.14 0.87 -3.01
N ARG A 105 9.42 1.22 -2.95
CA ARG A 105 10.08 2.01 -3.98
C ARG A 105 11.55 1.63 -4.09
N THR A 106 12.19 2.11 -5.14
CA THR A 106 13.65 2.02 -5.28
C THR A 106 14.34 3.12 -4.49
N GLY A 107 15.63 3.33 -4.71
CA GLY A 107 16.36 4.46 -4.11
C GLY A 107 15.83 5.84 -4.52
N ASP A 108 15.16 5.93 -5.66
CA ASP A 108 14.48 7.15 -6.09
C ASP A 108 13.21 7.34 -5.25
N PRO A 109 13.05 8.47 -4.52
CA PRO A 109 11.87 8.71 -3.69
C PRO A 109 10.55 8.70 -4.47
N HIS A 110 10.57 9.04 -5.75
CA HIS A 110 9.38 9.14 -6.60
C HIS A 110 9.30 8.00 -7.61
N SER A 111 9.63 6.78 -7.20
CA SER A 111 9.67 5.61 -8.08
C SER A 111 8.59 4.57 -7.82
N ALA A 112 7.74 4.75 -6.81
CA ALA A 112 6.71 3.78 -6.47
C ALA A 112 5.66 3.66 -7.58
N THR A 113 5.24 2.44 -7.88
CA THR A 113 4.14 2.17 -8.82
C THR A 113 3.06 1.30 -8.21
N SER A 114 3.33 0.03 -7.94
CA SER A 114 2.31 -0.91 -7.47
C SER A 114 2.68 -1.68 -6.22
N GLN A 115 3.96 -1.95 -5.99
CA GLN A 115 4.36 -2.77 -4.86
C GLN A 115 4.16 -2.04 -3.54
N PHE A 116 3.74 -2.79 -2.54
CA PHE A 116 3.53 -2.26 -1.20
C PHE A 116 4.10 -3.24 -0.17
N PHE A 117 4.26 -2.77 1.05
CA PHE A 117 4.64 -3.64 2.17
C PHE A 117 3.80 -3.33 3.40
N ILE A 118 3.63 -4.35 4.23
CA ILE A 118 2.95 -4.24 5.52
C ILE A 118 4.01 -4.43 6.60
N ASN A 119 4.11 -3.48 7.51
CA ASN A 119 5.10 -3.52 8.57
C ASN A 119 4.73 -4.58 9.61
N HIS A 120 5.69 -5.47 9.92
CA HIS A 120 5.53 -6.52 10.92
C HIS A 120 6.09 -6.11 12.29
N LYS A 121 6.70 -4.94 12.37
CA LYS A 121 7.12 -4.28 13.62
C LYS A 121 7.19 -2.78 13.37
N ASP A 122 7.49 -2.00 14.39
CA ASP A 122 7.73 -0.57 14.24
C ASP A 122 9.08 -0.37 13.53
N ASN A 123 9.02 0.06 12.28
CA ASN A 123 10.19 0.26 11.43
C ASN A 123 10.49 1.75 11.30
N SER A 124 10.83 2.38 12.41
CA SER A 124 11.03 3.83 12.48
C SER A 124 12.12 4.34 11.54
N PHE A 125 13.08 3.50 11.19
CA PHE A 125 14.14 3.88 10.24
C PHE A 125 13.62 4.08 8.82
N LEU A 126 12.40 3.64 8.51
CA LEU A 126 11.74 3.86 7.22
C LEU A 126 10.91 5.15 7.19
N ASN A 127 10.75 5.82 8.33
CA ASN A 127 9.98 7.05 8.40
C ASN A 127 10.69 8.15 7.61
N HIS A 128 9.89 9.09 7.11
CA HIS A 128 10.44 10.22 6.38
C HIS A 128 11.50 10.96 7.21
N SER A 129 12.62 11.27 6.60
CA SER A 129 13.63 12.15 7.16
C SER A 129 13.70 13.40 6.29
N SER A 130 14.11 14.50 6.90
CA SER A 130 14.11 15.83 6.27
C SER A 130 15.29 16.07 5.33
N GLU A 131 15.80 15.03 4.71
CA GLU A 131 16.90 15.17 3.74
C GLU A 131 16.42 15.32 2.33
#